data_3d3fcfd36ba835bcf6fcef2bf3720492
#
_entry.id   3d3fcfd36ba835bcf6fcef2bf3720492
#
_cell.length_a   1.000
_cell.length_b   1.000
_cell.length_c   1.000
_cell.angle_alpha   90.00
_cell.angle_beta   90.00
_cell.angle_gamma   90.00
#
_symmetry.space_group_name_H-M   'P 1'
#
loop_
_entity.id
_entity.type
_entity.pdbx_description
1 polymer ?
#
loop_
_entity_poly.entity_id
_entity_poly.type
_entity_poly.pdbx_seq_one_letter_code
_entity_poly.pdbx_strand_id
1 'polypeptide(L)'
;MITFTVFPRLRQNPNEKNNPYIENFIASLNREGESTVINPPHRNPLLSILPPKRWGDVIIFNWFESIPDFKYGLLQTVTAICFVTVLKLAKKKIVWVLHNKKPHNDGYTGMKKFLMRFIVRKADLILTHATEGLEIIRQRYPQASGKVHFLHHPT
;
A
#
# COMPACT_ATOMS: atom_id res chain seq x y z
N MET A 1 14.19 -0.25 17.38
CA MET A 1 12.76 -0.57 17.16
C MET A 1 12.31 0.15 15.89
N ILE A 2 11.80 -0.55 14.90
CA ILE A 2 11.32 0.02 13.62
C ILE A 2 9.81 0.26 13.74
N THR A 3 9.35 1.44 13.31
CA THR A 3 7.92 1.77 13.31
C THR A 3 7.35 1.68 11.90
N PHE A 4 6.30 0.88 11.73
CA PHE A 4 5.58 0.72 10.47
C PHE A 4 4.25 1.46 10.50
N THR A 5 3.89 2.13 9.40
CA THR A 5 2.53 2.59 9.15
C THR A 5 1.92 1.74 8.05
N VAL A 6 0.80 1.09 8.32
CA VAL A 6 0.12 0.22 7.34
C VAL A 6 -1.14 0.88 6.82
N PHE A 7 -1.24 0.99 5.50
CA PHE A 7 -2.40 1.51 4.75
C PHE A 7 -2.97 0.40 3.86
N PRO A 8 -4.26 0.34 3.65
CA PRO A 8 -5.33 0.98 4.44
C PRO A 8 -5.73 0.12 5.64
N ARG A 9 -6.40 0.74 6.62
CA ARG A 9 -7.30 0.03 7.51
C ARG A 9 -8.72 0.45 7.19
N LEU A 10 -9.46 -0.41 6.55
CA LEU A 10 -10.87 -0.20 6.29
C LEU A 10 -11.64 -0.44 7.59
N ARG A 11 -12.67 0.38 7.83
CA ARG A 11 -13.59 0.14 8.93
C ARG A 11 -14.30 -1.17 8.68
N GLN A 12 -14.19 -2.10 9.61
CA GLN A 12 -14.91 -3.36 9.52
C GLN A 12 -16.41 -3.09 9.60
N ASN A 13 -17.16 -3.56 8.62
CA ASN A 13 -18.60 -3.64 8.72
C ASN A 13 -18.92 -4.98 9.41
N PRO A 14 -19.59 -4.98 10.57
CA PRO A 14 -19.88 -6.23 11.30
C PRO A 14 -20.73 -7.23 10.51
N ASN A 15 -21.40 -6.77 9.44
CA ASN A 15 -22.25 -7.58 8.57
C ASN A 15 -21.56 -8.09 7.29
N GLU A 16 -20.30 -7.74 7.06
CA GLU A 16 -19.54 -8.18 5.88
C GLU A 16 -18.42 -9.16 6.29
N LYS A 17 -18.21 -10.20 5.44
CA LYS A 17 -17.03 -11.07 5.60
C LYS A 17 -15.76 -10.22 5.44
N ASN A 18 -15.09 -9.97 6.55
CA ASN A 18 -13.85 -9.21 6.54
C ASN A 18 -12.75 -9.99 5.82
N ASN A 19 -11.97 -9.29 5.01
CA ASN A 19 -10.72 -9.83 4.52
C ASN A 19 -9.68 -9.72 5.65
N PRO A 20 -9.26 -10.81 6.29
CA PRO A 20 -8.35 -10.79 7.42
C PRO A 20 -6.91 -10.42 7.04
N TYR A 21 -6.63 -10.18 5.75
CA TYR A 21 -5.28 -9.98 5.23
C TYR A 21 -4.51 -8.90 6.00
N ILE A 22 -5.08 -7.70 6.15
CA ILE A 22 -4.38 -6.59 6.83
C ILE A 22 -4.11 -6.93 8.30
N GLU A 23 -5.05 -7.57 8.97
CA GLU A 23 -4.89 -7.98 10.38
C GLU A 23 -3.81 -9.03 10.54
N ASN A 24 -3.80 -10.05 9.68
CA ASN A 24 -2.77 -11.09 9.66
C ASN A 24 -1.40 -10.51 9.31
N PHE A 25 -1.36 -9.57 8.36
CA PHE A 25 -0.14 -8.87 7.97
C PHE A 25 0.44 -8.08 9.16
N ILE A 26 -0.38 -7.31 9.85
CA ILE A 26 0.02 -6.56 11.07
C ILE A 26 0.47 -7.52 12.17
N ALA A 27 -0.26 -8.61 12.40
CA ALA A 27 0.10 -9.61 13.38
C ALA A 27 1.47 -10.24 13.08
N SER A 28 1.76 -10.49 11.80
CA SER A 28 3.06 -11.01 11.36
C SER A 28 4.19 -10.01 11.64
N LEU A 29 3.98 -8.73 11.36
CA LEU A 29 4.98 -7.69 11.67
C LEU A 29 5.25 -7.57 13.18
N ASN A 30 4.22 -7.74 14.03
CA ASN A 30 4.35 -7.64 15.48
C ASN A 30 4.99 -8.88 16.12
N ARG A 31 4.98 -10.04 15.48
CA ARG A 31 5.55 -11.28 16.04
C ARG A 31 7.05 -11.22 16.29
N GLU A 32 7.78 -10.44 15.49
CA GLU A 32 9.24 -10.30 15.62
C GLU A 32 9.67 -9.47 16.86
N GLY A 33 8.74 -8.87 17.59
CA GLY A 33 9.00 -8.20 18.88
C GLY A 33 9.80 -6.89 18.81
N GLU A 34 10.37 -6.55 17.65
CA GLU A 34 11.22 -5.37 17.45
C GLU A 34 10.54 -4.24 16.68
N SER A 35 9.25 -4.37 16.44
CA SER A 35 8.50 -3.40 15.63
C SER A 35 7.25 -2.88 16.32
N THR A 36 6.85 -1.67 15.95
CA THR A 36 5.57 -1.07 16.34
C THR A 36 4.78 -0.75 15.07
N VAL A 37 3.50 -1.12 15.05
CA VAL A 37 2.63 -0.89 13.90
C VAL A 37 1.57 0.16 14.19
N ILE A 38 1.49 1.19 13.35
CA ILE A 38 0.47 2.23 13.35
C ILE A 38 -0.53 1.91 12.24
N ASN A 39 -1.76 1.63 12.61
CA ASN A 39 -2.86 1.38 11.66
C ASN A 39 -4.18 1.90 12.23
N PRO A 40 -4.38 3.22 12.32
CA PRO A 40 -5.57 3.80 12.91
C PRO A 40 -6.79 3.57 12.02
N PRO A 41 -7.93 3.10 12.59
CA PRO A 41 -9.17 2.96 11.85
C PRO A 41 -9.72 4.35 11.45
N HIS A 42 -10.20 4.48 10.21
CA HIS A 42 -10.83 5.70 9.73
C HIS A 42 -11.81 5.40 8.60
N ARG A 43 -12.87 6.21 8.47
CA ARG A 43 -13.82 6.10 7.34
C ARG A 43 -13.16 6.35 5.98
N ASN A 44 -12.18 7.26 5.95
CA ASN A 44 -11.35 7.51 4.79
C ASN A 44 -9.92 7.03 5.12
N PRO A 45 -9.46 5.93 4.50
CA PRO A 45 -8.17 5.34 4.82
C PRO A 45 -6.99 6.29 4.59
N LEU A 46 -7.04 7.13 3.55
CA LEU A 46 -5.96 8.05 3.25
C LEU A 46 -5.83 9.15 4.31
N LEU A 47 -6.96 9.74 4.74
CA LEU A 47 -6.94 10.77 5.79
C LEU A 47 -6.41 10.24 7.12
N SER A 48 -6.52 8.93 7.36
CA SER A 48 -6.04 8.32 8.60
C SER A 48 -4.54 8.45 8.79
N ILE A 49 -3.77 8.46 7.70
CA ILE A 49 -2.30 8.46 7.73
C ILE A 49 -1.68 9.81 7.38
N LEU A 50 -2.46 10.82 7.00
CA LEU A 50 -1.92 12.15 6.66
C LEU A 50 -1.19 12.86 7.82
N PRO A 51 -1.66 12.79 9.09
CA PRO A 51 -0.98 13.48 10.18
C PRO A 51 0.45 12.95 10.40
N PRO A 52 1.49 13.82 10.42
CA PRO A 52 2.89 13.40 10.57
C PRO A 52 3.19 12.53 11.78
N LYS A 53 2.44 12.73 12.87
CA LYS A 53 2.55 11.89 14.10
C LYS A 53 2.20 10.41 13.86
N ARG A 54 1.60 10.08 12.72
CA ARG A 54 1.25 8.71 12.33
C ARG A 54 2.21 8.12 11.30
N TRP A 55 3.31 8.82 10.98
CA TRP A 55 4.32 8.33 10.05
C TRP A 55 5.38 7.53 10.79
N GLY A 56 5.39 6.24 10.58
CA GLY A 56 6.48 5.38 10.98
C GLY A 56 7.75 5.62 10.15
N ASP A 57 8.75 4.81 10.39
CA ASP A 57 9.98 4.80 9.58
C ASP A 57 9.72 4.25 8.20
N VAL A 58 8.80 3.28 8.12
CA VAL A 58 8.38 2.60 6.91
C VAL A 58 6.87 2.74 6.74
N ILE A 59 6.45 3.19 5.56
CA ILE A 59 5.04 3.28 5.20
C ILE A 59 4.72 2.16 4.20
N ILE A 60 3.76 1.30 4.54
CA ILE A 60 3.36 0.15 3.73
C ILE A 60 2.02 0.44 3.10
N PHE A 61 2.00 0.50 1.77
CA PHE A 61 0.79 0.71 0.98
C PHE A 61 0.29 -0.61 0.38
N ASN A 62 -0.91 -1.01 0.76
CA ASN A 62 -1.66 -2.06 0.11
C ASN A 62 -2.71 -1.43 -0.81
N TRP A 63 -2.97 -2.02 -1.99
CA TRP A 63 -3.99 -1.55 -2.95
C TRP A 63 -3.90 -0.05 -3.28
N PHE A 64 -2.71 0.51 -3.35
CA PHE A 64 -2.49 1.92 -3.66
C PHE A 64 -3.13 2.33 -4.99
N GLU A 65 -3.07 1.45 -5.97
CA GLU A 65 -3.67 1.63 -7.30
C GLU A 65 -5.20 1.72 -7.29
N SER A 66 -5.86 1.26 -6.21
CA SER A 66 -7.31 1.28 -6.06
C SER A 66 -7.86 2.56 -5.42
N ILE A 67 -7.02 3.51 -5.05
CA ILE A 67 -7.44 4.81 -4.47
C ILE A 67 -8.48 5.54 -5.33
N PRO A 68 -8.43 5.52 -6.69
CA PRO A 68 -9.47 6.14 -7.52
C PRO A 68 -10.88 5.57 -7.32
N ASP A 69 -11.01 4.34 -6.81
CA ASP A 69 -12.31 3.71 -6.54
C ASP A 69 -12.95 4.19 -5.23
N PHE A 70 -12.21 4.92 -4.40
CA PHE A 70 -12.74 5.46 -3.15
C PHE A 70 -13.68 6.65 -3.42
N LYS A 71 -14.53 6.96 -2.45
CA LYS A 71 -15.34 8.18 -2.50
C LYS A 71 -14.43 9.41 -2.75
N TYR A 72 -14.80 10.26 -3.71
CA TYR A 72 -13.96 11.37 -4.20
C TYR A 72 -12.61 10.93 -4.81
N GLY A 73 -12.59 9.84 -5.56
CA GLY A 73 -11.40 9.16 -6.06
C GLY A 73 -10.36 10.07 -6.73
N LEU A 74 -10.78 11.06 -7.54
CA LEU A 74 -9.85 12.01 -8.15
C LEU A 74 -9.13 12.85 -7.10
N LEU A 75 -9.85 13.43 -6.14
CA LEU A 75 -9.27 14.23 -5.08
C LEU A 75 -8.33 13.38 -4.22
N GLN A 76 -8.74 12.15 -3.88
CA GLN A 76 -7.90 11.24 -3.12
C GLN A 76 -6.65 10.82 -3.89
N THR A 77 -6.74 10.65 -5.20
CA THR A 77 -5.59 10.36 -6.05
C THR A 77 -4.56 11.49 -6.00
N VAL A 78 -4.99 12.73 -6.17
CA VAL A 78 -4.09 13.89 -6.07
C VAL A 78 -3.48 13.98 -4.67
N THR A 79 -4.30 13.81 -3.64
CA THR A 79 -3.81 13.81 -2.24
C THR A 79 -2.78 12.71 -2.00
N ALA A 80 -3.00 11.50 -2.53
CA ALA A 80 -2.08 10.38 -2.39
C ALA A 80 -0.72 10.66 -3.07
N ILE A 81 -0.74 11.25 -4.27
CA ILE A 81 0.47 11.63 -4.99
C ILE A 81 1.29 12.66 -4.20
N CYS A 82 0.61 13.72 -3.72
CA CYS A 82 1.25 14.73 -2.87
C CYS A 82 1.81 14.10 -1.58
N PHE A 83 1.03 13.25 -0.93
CA PHE A 83 1.42 12.58 0.31
C PHE A 83 2.67 11.72 0.14
N VAL A 84 2.69 10.84 -0.87
CA VAL A 84 3.86 10.00 -1.17
C VAL A 84 5.09 10.86 -1.49
N THR A 85 4.91 11.97 -2.19
CA THR A 85 6.00 12.89 -2.48
C THR A 85 6.56 13.53 -1.21
N VAL A 86 5.69 13.97 -0.31
CA VAL A 86 6.09 14.52 1.00
C VAL A 86 6.80 13.47 1.85
N LEU A 87 6.32 12.22 1.88
CA LEU A 87 6.99 11.12 2.58
C LEU A 87 8.42 10.90 2.06
N LYS A 88 8.63 10.96 0.75
CA LYS A 88 9.97 10.83 0.17
C LYS A 88 10.87 12.01 0.54
N LEU A 89 10.36 13.24 0.56
CA LEU A 89 11.10 14.42 1.05
C LEU A 89 11.46 14.29 2.53
N ALA A 90 10.55 13.71 3.33
CA ALA A 90 10.78 13.39 4.75
C ALA A 90 11.68 12.15 4.95
N LYS A 91 12.28 11.60 3.89
CA LYS A 91 13.18 10.43 3.89
C LYS A 91 12.54 9.15 4.46
N LYS A 92 11.20 9.06 4.44
CA LYS A 92 10.50 7.84 4.85
C LYS A 92 10.66 6.75 3.80
N LYS A 93 10.76 5.50 4.26
CA LYS A 93 10.79 4.33 3.38
C LYS A 93 9.38 3.95 2.97
N ILE A 94 9.22 3.60 1.72
CA ILE A 94 7.92 3.22 1.13
C ILE A 94 7.99 1.79 0.64
N VAL A 95 7.09 0.98 1.15
CA VAL A 95 6.84 -0.39 0.69
C VAL A 95 5.47 -0.41 -0.01
N TRP A 96 5.42 -0.95 -1.20
CA TRP A 96 4.16 -1.19 -1.90
C TRP A 96 3.90 -2.69 -2.03
N VAL A 97 2.70 -3.14 -1.66
CA VAL A 97 2.27 -4.52 -1.80
C VAL A 97 1.37 -4.65 -3.01
N LEU A 98 1.85 -5.36 -4.01
CA LEU A 98 1.11 -5.67 -5.23
C LEU A 98 0.29 -6.95 -5.02
N HIS A 99 -1.03 -6.80 -4.90
CA HIS A 99 -1.94 -7.93 -4.64
C HIS A 99 -2.47 -8.59 -5.91
N ASN A 100 -2.76 -7.82 -6.96
CA ASN A 100 -3.52 -8.30 -8.11
C ASN A 100 -2.88 -7.93 -9.45
N LYS A 101 -2.99 -8.84 -10.43
CA LYS A 101 -2.62 -8.61 -11.83
C LYS A 101 -3.47 -7.54 -12.50
N LYS A 102 -4.77 -7.55 -12.19
CA LYS A 102 -5.77 -6.66 -12.79
C LYS A 102 -6.53 -5.95 -11.66
N PRO A 103 -6.85 -4.67 -11.83
CA PRO A 103 -7.79 -4.01 -10.95
C PRO A 103 -9.11 -4.78 -10.95
N HIS A 104 -9.69 -4.99 -9.78
CA HIS A 104 -10.98 -5.68 -9.65
C HIS A 104 -12.15 -4.94 -10.32
N ASN A 105 -11.96 -3.67 -10.64
CA ASN A 105 -12.96 -2.83 -11.27
C ASN A 105 -12.37 -2.17 -12.51
N ASP A 106 -13.09 -2.18 -13.62
CA ASP A 106 -12.66 -1.56 -14.90
C ASP A 106 -12.77 -0.03 -14.88
N GLY A 107 -13.38 0.55 -13.85
CA GLY A 107 -13.45 1.99 -13.67
C GLY A 107 -12.07 2.64 -13.51
N TYR A 108 -11.91 3.86 -14.03
CA TYR A 108 -10.70 4.69 -13.89
C TYR A 108 -9.38 4.01 -14.30
N THR A 109 -9.40 3.10 -15.28
CA THR A 109 -8.25 2.28 -15.68
C THR A 109 -7.00 3.10 -16.00
N GLY A 110 -7.14 4.25 -16.64
CA GLY A 110 -6.02 5.15 -16.93
C GLY A 110 -5.37 5.71 -15.66
N MET A 111 -6.19 6.13 -14.69
CA MET A 111 -5.74 6.67 -13.42
C MET A 111 -5.08 5.59 -12.54
N LYS A 112 -5.63 4.39 -12.53
CA LYS A 112 -5.03 3.23 -11.83
C LYS A 112 -3.67 2.86 -12.41
N LYS A 113 -3.54 2.82 -13.73
CA LYS A 113 -2.26 2.59 -14.41
C LYS A 113 -1.25 3.71 -14.10
N PHE A 114 -1.70 4.95 -14.04
CA PHE A 114 -0.86 6.08 -13.65
C PHE A 114 -0.37 5.93 -12.21
N LEU A 115 -1.26 5.66 -11.24
CA LEU A 115 -0.88 5.45 -9.84
C LEU A 115 0.07 4.26 -9.68
N MET A 116 -0.18 3.17 -10.39
CA MET A 116 0.71 2.00 -10.38
C MET A 116 2.12 2.39 -10.86
N ARG A 117 2.22 3.10 -11.99
CA ARG A 117 3.50 3.60 -12.50
C ARG A 117 4.17 4.56 -11.53
N PHE A 118 3.40 5.42 -10.89
CA PHE A 118 3.89 6.37 -9.90
C PHE A 118 4.46 5.66 -8.67
N ILE A 119 3.70 4.73 -8.06
CA ILE A 119 4.14 4.04 -6.85
C ILE A 119 5.33 3.11 -7.11
N VAL A 120 5.37 2.45 -8.27
CA VAL A 120 6.54 1.64 -8.69
C VAL A 120 7.82 2.47 -8.68
N ARG A 121 7.76 3.73 -9.12
CA ARG A 121 8.93 4.63 -9.13
C ARG A 121 9.33 5.09 -7.71
N LYS A 122 8.33 5.33 -6.85
CA LYS A 122 8.54 5.94 -5.52
C LYS A 122 8.84 4.93 -4.42
N ALA A 123 8.34 3.69 -4.54
CA ALA A 123 8.58 2.63 -3.57
C ALA A 123 10.06 2.25 -3.48
N ASP A 124 10.55 2.05 -2.27
CA ASP A 124 11.87 1.51 -1.99
C ASP A 124 11.89 -0.02 -2.10
N LEU A 125 10.74 -0.65 -1.80
CA LEU A 125 10.52 -2.08 -1.87
C LEU A 125 9.13 -2.37 -2.45
N ILE A 126 9.03 -3.39 -3.28
CA ILE A 126 7.77 -3.91 -3.81
C ILE A 126 7.62 -5.35 -3.35
N LEU A 127 6.53 -5.66 -2.69
CA LEU A 127 6.19 -7.02 -2.28
C LEU A 127 5.05 -7.55 -3.13
N THR A 128 5.07 -8.83 -3.44
CA THR A 128 3.96 -9.50 -4.12
C THR A 128 3.77 -10.91 -3.57
N HIS A 129 2.52 -11.36 -3.53
CA HIS A 129 2.14 -12.71 -3.10
C HIS A 129 1.93 -13.68 -4.27
N ALA A 130 2.16 -13.22 -5.48
CA ALA A 130 2.01 -14.01 -6.68
C ALA A 130 3.26 -13.94 -7.56
N THR A 131 3.71 -15.07 -8.11
CA THR A 131 4.84 -15.14 -9.03
C THR A 131 4.62 -14.27 -10.27
N GLU A 132 3.38 -14.19 -10.70
CA GLU A 132 2.98 -13.31 -11.79
C GLU A 132 3.18 -11.81 -11.49
N GLY A 133 3.12 -11.41 -10.23
CA GLY A 133 3.44 -10.05 -9.81
C GLY A 133 4.91 -9.72 -10.07
N LEU A 134 5.82 -10.69 -9.83
CA LEU A 134 7.23 -10.56 -10.18
C LEU A 134 7.42 -10.37 -11.68
N GLU A 135 6.73 -11.20 -12.49
CA GLU A 135 6.82 -11.13 -13.95
C GLU A 135 6.30 -9.80 -14.49
N ILE A 136 5.15 -9.32 -13.98
CA ILE A 136 4.58 -8.03 -14.38
C ILE A 136 5.55 -6.88 -14.11
N ILE A 137 6.17 -6.85 -12.93
CA ILE A 137 7.15 -5.80 -12.60
C ILE A 137 8.37 -5.91 -13.50
N ARG A 138 8.92 -7.10 -13.70
CA ARG A 138 10.09 -7.31 -14.55
C ARG A 138 9.84 -6.92 -16.01
N GLN A 139 8.68 -7.26 -16.56
CA GLN A 139 8.34 -6.98 -17.96
C GLN A 139 7.94 -5.52 -18.18
N ARG A 140 7.07 -4.95 -17.32
CA ARG A 140 6.52 -3.61 -17.54
C ARG A 140 7.33 -2.49 -16.91
N TYR A 141 8.13 -2.82 -15.88
CA TYR A 141 8.93 -1.87 -15.10
C TYR A 141 10.33 -2.44 -14.83
N PRO A 142 11.13 -2.74 -15.85
CA PRO A 142 12.43 -3.41 -15.70
C PRO A 142 13.37 -2.66 -14.75
N GLN A 143 13.25 -1.34 -14.67
CA GLN A 143 14.01 -0.51 -13.72
C GLN A 143 13.66 -0.77 -12.25
N ALA A 144 12.56 -1.44 -11.97
CA ALA A 144 12.12 -1.81 -10.61
C ALA A 144 12.39 -3.28 -10.27
N SER A 145 13.00 -4.06 -11.17
CA SER A 145 13.23 -5.49 -10.99
C SER A 145 14.07 -5.82 -9.76
N GLY A 146 15.02 -4.94 -9.40
CA GLY A 146 15.89 -5.13 -8.23
C GLY A 146 15.23 -4.88 -6.88
N LYS A 147 14.01 -4.33 -6.87
CA LYS A 147 13.29 -4.01 -5.63
C LYS A 147 11.97 -4.75 -5.45
N VAL A 148 11.66 -5.71 -6.33
CA VAL A 148 10.49 -6.57 -6.20
C VAL A 148 10.85 -7.91 -5.57
N HIS A 149 10.10 -8.31 -4.54
CA HIS A 149 10.31 -9.56 -3.81
C HIS A 149 9.00 -10.30 -3.62
N PHE A 150 9.09 -11.62 -3.67
CA PHE A 150 7.98 -12.50 -3.35
C PHE A 150 7.86 -12.63 -1.83
N LEU A 151 6.65 -12.52 -1.32
CA LEU A 151 6.32 -12.76 0.08
C LEU A 151 5.16 -13.75 0.16
N HIS A 152 5.30 -14.81 0.94
CA HIS A 152 4.19 -15.72 1.20
C HIS A 152 2.99 -14.96 1.81
N HIS A 153 1.79 -15.35 1.40
CA HIS A 153 0.57 -14.73 1.95
C HIS A 153 0.52 -14.98 3.47
N PRO A 154 0.30 -13.95 4.29
CA PRO A 154 0.13 -14.15 5.73
C PRO A 154 -1.15 -14.96 5.99
N THR A 155 -1.01 -16.07 6.65
CA THR A 155 -2.09 -16.99 7.04
C THR A 155 -2.43 -16.82 8.50
#